data_5681bb738bed4c2856ac26debaf2ed04
#
_entry.id   5681bb738bed4c2856ac26debaf2ed04
#
_cell.length_a   1.000
_cell.length_b   1.000
_cell.length_c   1.000
_cell.angle_alpha   90.00
_cell.angle_beta   90.00
_cell.angle_gamma   90.00
#
_symmetry.space_group_name_H-M   'P 1'
#
loop_
_entity.id
_entity.type
_entity.pdbx_description
1 polymer ?
#
loop_
_entity_poly.entity_id
_entity_poly.type
_entity_poly.pdbx_seq_one_letter_code
_entity_poly.pdbx_strand_id
1 'polypeptide(L)'
;MTDEPADLLLRDPAYVARLLPLLRLATKWWFRSEVRDIDRIPDGGALVVSNHSGGLMAMDVPVIAVAFFDHFGEDRPLFVLAHDMLFTGPAEPVFQRAGFLKATRANADAVLQSGGVTIVFPGGDYDTFRPYTKNNTVDFAGRTGYVRTALANDVPLVPVVSIGGQEAQLHLSRGEQLAKLLQLERLLRTRYMPVTFGFPFGLTFAFPPNLPLPTKIVTQVLEPIDVRAEFGDDPDIAEVDAEVRRRMQAVLDDLASARRFPVLG
;
A
#
# COMPACT_ATOMS: atom_id res chain seq x y z
N MET A 1 -16.61 -3.26 -19.64
CA MET A 1 -15.28 -3.85 -19.36
C MET A 1 -15.56 -5.06 -18.53
N THR A 2 -15.29 -6.24 -19.03
CA THR A 2 -15.47 -7.51 -18.32
C THR A 2 -14.58 -7.53 -17.08
N ASP A 3 -15.16 -7.83 -15.95
CA ASP A 3 -14.50 -7.95 -14.65
C ASP A 3 -13.81 -9.35 -14.55
N GLU A 4 -13.15 -9.77 -15.64
CA GLU A 4 -12.39 -10.99 -15.63
C GLU A 4 -11.14 -10.82 -14.78
N PRO A 5 -10.84 -11.80 -13.90
CA PRO A 5 -9.64 -11.74 -13.08
C PRO A 5 -8.39 -11.80 -13.95
N ALA A 6 -7.34 -11.11 -13.51
CA ALA A 6 -6.05 -11.18 -14.17
C ALA A 6 -5.46 -12.59 -14.07
N ASP A 7 -4.62 -12.93 -15.05
CA ASP A 7 -3.88 -14.19 -15.02
C ASP A 7 -2.79 -14.13 -13.92
N LEU A 8 -3.00 -14.86 -12.83
CA LEU A 8 -2.06 -14.93 -11.70
C LEU A 8 -0.73 -15.58 -12.09
N LEU A 9 -0.69 -16.35 -13.19
CA LEU A 9 0.54 -16.97 -13.71
C LEU A 9 1.51 -15.95 -14.31
N LEU A 10 1.08 -14.71 -14.53
CA LEU A 10 1.96 -13.63 -14.97
C LEU A 10 2.98 -13.23 -13.90
N ARG A 11 2.71 -13.51 -12.61
CA ARG A 11 3.72 -13.36 -11.57
C ARG A 11 4.84 -14.36 -11.79
N ASP A 12 6.07 -13.86 -11.81
CA ASP A 12 7.27 -14.65 -12.06
C ASP A 12 8.17 -14.64 -10.81
N PRO A 13 8.19 -15.75 -10.02
CA PRO A 13 9.02 -15.83 -8.82
C PRO A 13 10.51 -15.60 -9.09
N ALA A 14 11.02 -16.10 -10.23
CA ALA A 14 12.42 -15.90 -10.60
C ALA A 14 12.72 -14.43 -10.95
N TYR A 15 11.75 -13.71 -11.51
CA TYR A 15 11.87 -12.27 -11.72
C TYR A 15 11.89 -11.52 -10.39
N VAL A 16 10.99 -11.86 -9.46
CA VAL A 16 10.96 -11.30 -8.11
C VAL A 16 12.31 -11.53 -7.42
N ALA A 17 12.82 -12.76 -7.42
CA ALA A 17 14.10 -13.10 -6.82
C ALA A 17 15.27 -12.26 -7.39
N ARG A 18 15.24 -11.91 -8.69
CA ARG A 18 16.25 -11.03 -9.31
C ARG A 18 16.13 -9.57 -8.88
N LEU A 19 14.92 -9.11 -8.56
CA LEU A 19 14.70 -7.74 -8.09
C LEU A 19 15.05 -7.56 -6.61
N LEU A 20 14.89 -8.59 -5.80
CA LEU A 20 15.06 -8.52 -4.35
C LEU A 20 16.41 -7.94 -3.89
N PRO A 21 17.57 -8.28 -4.47
CA PRO A 21 18.84 -7.68 -4.04
C PRO A 21 18.87 -6.15 -4.17
N LEU A 22 18.32 -5.62 -5.27
CA LEU A 22 18.22 -4.18 -5.50
C LEU A 22 17.23 -3.53 -4.52
N LEU A 23 16.07 -4.16 -4.33
CA LEU A 23 15.05 -3.68 -3.38
C LEU A 23 15.58 -3.72 -1.94
N ARG A 24 16.29 -4.77 -1.54
CA ARG A 24 16.97 -4.86 -0.23
C ARG A 24 17.97 -3.73 -0.03
N LEU A 25 18.76 -3.41 -1.06
CA LEU A 25 19.69 -2.29 -1.01
C LEU A 25 18.94 -0.97 -0.78
N ALA A 26 17.91 -0.70 -1.56
CA ALA A 26 17.12 0.52 -1.45
C ALA A 26 16.40 0.62 -0.09
N THR A 27 15.71 -0.44 0.34
CA THR A 27 14.94 -0.42 1.60
C THR A 27 15.87 -0.38 2.81
N LYS A 28 16.94 -1.16 2.82
CA LYS A 28 17.84 -1.29 3.98
C LYS A 28 18.81 -0.10 4.13
N TRP A 29 19.39 0.37 3.02
CA TRP A 29 20.41 1.41 3.10
C TRP A 29 19.86 2.83 2.91
N TRP A 30 18.96 3.01 1.93
CA TRP A 30 18.40 4.33 1.67
C TRP A 30 17.31 4.70 2.66
N PHE A 31 16.34 3.79 2.89
CA PHE A 31 15.24 4.03 3.81
C PHE A 31 15.48 3.49 5.22
N ARG A 32 16.58 2.78 5.46
CA ARG A 32 16.87 2.17 6.78
C ARG A 32 15.63 1.50 7.37
N SER A 33 14.88 0.81 6.47
CA SER A 33 13.57 0.28 6.82
C SER A 33 13.65 -0.80 7.90
N GLU A 34 12.64 -0.80 8.74
CA GLU A 34 12.41 -1.77 9.79
C GLU A 34 10.98 -2.30 9.65
N VAL A 35 10.82 -3.61 9.55
CA VAL A 35 9.50 -4.26 9.53
C VAL A 35 9.41 -5.17 10.74
N ARG A 36 8.38 -4.97 11.56
CA ARG A 36 8.14 -5.67 12.81
C ARG A 36 7.00 -6.65 12.64
N ASP A 37 7.13 -7.81 13.30
CA ASP A 37 6.09 -8.83 13.42
C ASP A 37 5.53 -9.32 12.07
N ILE A 38 6.39 -9.47 11.06
CA ILE A 38 5.99 -9.96 9.73
C ILE A 38 5.46 -11.40 9.79
N ASP A 39 5.88 -12.17 10.77
CA ASP A 39 5.45 -13.53 11.09
C ASP A 39 3.97 -13.63 11.51
N ARG A 40 3.32 -12.50 11.83
CA ARG A 40 1.88 -12.45 12.08
C ARG A 40 1.03 -12.67 10.83
N ILE A 41 1.61 -12.57 9.63
CA ILE A 41 0.86 -12.91 8.40
C ILE A 41 0.64 -14.43 8.39
N PRO A 42 -0.60 -14.91 8.58
CA PRO A 42 -0.88 -16.33 8.75
C PRO A 42 -0.60 -17.13 7.48
N ASP A 43 -0.47 -18.45 7.62
CA ASP A 43 -0.38 -19.35 6.49
C ASP A 43 -1.66 -19.31 5.64
N GLY A 44 -1.53 -19.60 4.33
CA GLY A 44 -2.64 -19.54 3.38
C GLY A 44 -2.96 -18.13 2.89
N GLY A 45 -4.21 -17.94 2.45
CA GLY A 45 -4.70 -16.67 1.95
C GLY A 45 -4.90 -15.64 3.06
N ALA A 46 -4.43 -14.41 2.84
CA ALA A 46 -4.61 -13.30 3.78
C ALA A 46 -4.74 -11.97 3.04
N LEU A 47 -5.61 -11.10 3.55
CA LEU A 47 -5.77 -9.75 3.02
C LEU A 47 -5.03 -8.75 3.91
N VAL A 48 -3.86 -8.34 3.47
CA VAL A 48 -3.05 -7.31 4.13
C VAL A 48 -3.60 -5.93 3.79
N VAL A 49 -3.96 -5.16 4.82
CA VAL A 49 -4.55 -3.83 4.71
C VAL A 49 -3.60 -2.80 5.28
N SER A 50 -3.05 -1.93 4.44
CA SER A 50 -2.06 -0.94 4.87
C SER A 50 -2.47 0.49 4.54
N ASN A 51 -1.97 1.43 5.35
CA ASN A 51 -1.95 2.83 4.95
C ASN A 51 -0.81 3.08 3.97
N HIS A 52 -0.99 4.01 3.02
CA HIS A 52 0.16 4.57 2.32
C HIS A 52 0.90 5.54 3.25
N SER A 53 2.17 5.27 3.49
CA SER A 53 3.01 6.17 4.27
C SER A 53 3.48 7.39 3.45
N GLY A 54 3.07 7.47 2.18
CA GLY A 54 3.20 8.63 1.31
C GLY A 54 4.04 8.41 0.06
N GLY A 55 3.84 9.32 -0.90
CA GLY A 55 4.64 9.45 -2.10
C GLY A 55 4.16 8.67 -3.33
N LEU A 56 4.35 9.29 -4.51
CA LEU A 56 4.03 8.67 -5.80
C LEU A 56 4.76 7.34 -6.02
N MET A 57 5.93 7.17 -5.43
CA MET A 57 6.72 5.94 -5.53
C MET A 57 6.39 4.91 -4.45
N ALA A 58 5.41 5.18 -3.58
CA ALA A 58 4.84 4.26 -2.60
C ALA A 58 5.86 3.25 -1.98
N MET A 59 6.92 3.78 -1.35
CA MET A 59 8.06 2.96 -0.87
C MET A 59 7.71 1.98 0.26
N ASP A 60 6.55 2.11 0.87
CA ASP A 60 5.96 1.12 1.77
C ASP A 60 5.74 -0.24 1.08
N VAL A 61 5.35 -0.25 -0.19
CA VAL A 61 5.16 -1.51 -0.94
C VAL A 61 6.44 -2.36 -1.02
N PRO A 62 7.58 -1.86 -1.54
CA PRO A 62 8.81 -2.64 -1.57
C PRO A 62 9.36 -2.95 -0.15
N VAL A 63 9.11 -2.11 0.85
CA VAL A 63 9.50 -2.40 2.24
C VAL A 63 8.76 -3.62 2.78
N ILE A 64 7.44 -3.69 2.61
CA ILE A 64 6.63 -4.85 3.02
C ILE A 64 7.00 -6.08 2.20
N ALA A 65 7.14 -5.95 0.87
CA ALA A 65 7.44 -7.07 -0.01
C ALA A 65 8.81 -7.70 0.29
N VAL A 66 9.85 -6.89 0.53
CA VAL A 66 11.17 -7.40 0.91
C VAL A 66 11.10 -8.17 2.22
N ALA A 67 10.45 -7.61 3.25
CA ALA A 67 10.33 -8.31 4.53
C ALA A 67 9.51 -9.59 4.41
N PHE A 68 8.46 -9.58 3.59
CA PHE A 68 7.64 -10.77 3.32
C PHE A 68 8.47 -11.89 2.68
N PHE A 69 9.20 -11.59 1.61
CA PHE A 69 10.01 -12.60 0.92
C PHE A 69 11.25 -13.02 1.71
N ASP A 70 11.82 -12.14 2.54
CA ASP A 70 12.91 -12.50 3.44
C ASP A 70 12.46 -13.50 4.52
N HIS A 71 11.20 -13.44 4.94
CA HIS A 71 10.65 -14.31 5.98
C HIS A 71 10.02 -15.60 5.41
N PHE A 72 9.21 -15.47 4.33
CA PHE A 72 8.40 -16.58 3.81
C PHE A 72 8.97 -17.24 2.55
N GLY A 73 10.00 -16.66 1.93
CA GLY A 73 10.56 -17.10 0.65
C GLY A 73 9.80 -16.58 -0.57
N GLU A 74 10.47 -16.62 -1.74
CA GLU A 74 9.94 -16.07 -2.99
C GLU A 74 8.82 -16.92 -3.60
N ASP A 75 8.72 -18.19 -3.21
CA ASP A 75 7.69 -19.11 -3.69
C ASP A 75 6.31 -18.80 -3.11
N ARG A 76 6.23 -18.24 -1.90
CA ARG A 76 4.94 -17.83 -1.32
C ARG A 76 4.35 -16.69 -2.14
N PRO A 77 3.13 -16.85 -2.70
CA PRO A 77 2.56 -15.85 -3.59
C PRO A 77 2.12 -14.60 -2.82
N LEU A 78 2.76 -13.48 -3.15
CA LEU A 78 2.38 -12.15 -2.72
C LEU A 78 1.97 -11.33 -3.93
N PHE A 79 0.81 -10.69 -3.84
CA PHE A 79 0.30 -9.77 -4.85
C PHE A 79 -0.02 -8.41 -4.25
N VAL A 80 0.05 -7.37 -5.07
CA VAL A 80 -0.24 -6.00 -4.68
C VAL A 80 -1.35 -5.44 -5.57
N LEU A 81 -2.46 -5.04 -4.97
CA LEU A 81 -3.53 -4.36 -5.69
C LEU A 81 -3.16 -2.89 -5.91
N ALA A 82 -3.04 -2.48 -7.16
CA ALA A 82 -2.53 -1.18 -7.54
C ALA A 82 -3.46 -0.43 -8.50
N HIS A 83 -3.26 0.88 -8.58
CA HIS A 83 -4.05 1.77 -9.45
C HIS A 83 -3.84 1.45 -10.93
N ASP A 84 -4.88 1.60 -11.73
CA ASP A 84 -4.90 1.34 -13.18
C ASP A 84 -3.75 2.00 -13.96
N MET A 85 -3.23 3.12 -13.48
CA MET A 85 -2.12 3.82 -14.13
C MET A 85 -0.85 2.97 -14.29
N LEU A 86 -0.60 2.01 -13.39
CA LEU A 86 0.56 1.12 -13.48
C LEU A 86 0.43 0.13 -14.64
N PHE A 87 -0.80 -0.10 -15.11
CA PHE A 87 -1.14 -1.06 -16.17
C PHE A 87 -1.44 -0.36 -17.50
N THR A 88 -0.84 0.80 -17.71
CA THR A 88 -0.92 1.55 -18.96
C THR A 88 0.50 1.75 -19.50
N GLY A 89 0.73 1.28 -20.75
CA GLY A 89 2.01 1.48 -21.43
C GLY A 89 3.06 0.38 -21.19
N PRO A 90 4.34 0.65 -21.53
CA PRO A 90 5.38 -0.38 -21.63
C PRO A 90 5.84 -0.95 -20.27
N ALA A 91 5.48 -0.33 -19.16
CA ALA A 91 5.85 -0.79 -17.82
C ALA A 91 4.92 -1.88 -17.27
N GLU A 92 3.75 -2.08 -17.86
CA GLU A 92 2.75 -3.07 -17.41
C GLU A 92 3.34 -4.48 -17.21
N PRO A 93 4.09 -5.08 -18.17
CA PRO A 93 4.63 -6.43 -17.98
C PRO A 93 5.62 -6.52 -16.80
N VAL A 94 6.32 -5.43 -16.51
CA VAL A 94 7.26 -5.34 -15.37
C VAL A 94 6.49 -5.46 -14.05
N PHE A 95 5.40 -4.71 -13.91
CA PHE A 95 4.57 -4.76 -12.70
C PHE A 95 3.84 -6.11 -12.56
N GLN A 96 3.27 -6.64 -13.64
CA GLN A 96 2.59 -7.94 -13.61
C GLN A 96 3.52 -9.07 -13.17
N ARG A 97 4.74 -9.13 -13.73
CA ARG A 97 5.75 -10.12 -13.32
C ARG A 97 6.21 -9.96 -11.87
N ALA A 98 6.14 -8.75 -11.33
CA ALA A 98 6.44 -8.47 -9.93
C ALA A 98 5.24 -8.77 -8.98
N GLY A 99 4.08 -9.21 -9.50
CA GLY A 99 2.91 -9.55 -8.71
C GLY A 99 1.95 -8.40 -8.48
N PHE A 100 2.04 -7.31 -9.26
CA PHE A 100 1.04 -6.25 -9.19
C PHE A 100 -0.18 -6.59 -10.05
N LEU A 101 -1.36 -6.32 -9.51
CA LEU A 101 -2.65 -6.50 -10.18
C LEU A 101 -3.48 -5.23 -10.06
N LYS A 102 -4.37 -5.00 -11.03
CA LYS A 102 -5.35 -3.92 -10.92
C LYS A 102 -6.20 -4.10 -9.67
N ALA A 103 -6.46 -3.00 -8.96
CA ALA A 103 -7.24 -3.00 -7.73
C ALA A 103 -8.74 -3.21 -8.03
N THR A 104 -9.09 -4.42 -8.47
CA THR A 104 -10.47 -4.89 -8.67
C THR A 104 -10.80 -5.97 -7.66
N ARG A 105 -12.10 -6.13 -7.38
CA ARG A 105 -12.57 -7.21 -6.50
C ARG A 105 -12.27 -8.58 -7.09
N ALA A 106 -12.48 -8.77 -8.39
CA ALA A 106 -12.21 -10.04 -9.07
C ALA A 106 -10.74 -10.48 -8.91
N ASN A 107 -9.78 -9.56 -9.02
CA ASN A 107 -8.36 -9.86 -8.80
C ASN A 107 -8.07 -10.23 -7.35
N ALA A 108 -8.65 -9.50 -6.39
CA ALA A 108 -8.50 -9.82 -4.98
C ALA A 108 -9.05 -11.23 -4.66
N ASP A 109 -10.28 -11.50 -5.13
CA ASP A 109 -10.93 -12.80 -4.94
C ASP A 109 -10.09 -13.94 -5.55
N ALA A 110 -9.59 -13.78 -6.77
CA ALA A 110 -8.75 -14.78 -7.43
C ALA A 110 -7.46 -15.10 -6.64
N VAL A 111 -6.78 -14.07 -6.14
CA VAL A 111 -5.58 -14.27 -5.30
C VAL A 111 -5.92 -15.00 -4.02
N LEU A 112 -6.92 -14.54 -3.28
CA LEU A 112 -7.27 -15.10 -1.97
C LEU A 112 -7.76 -16.56 -2.10
N GLN A 113 -8.56 -16.87 -3.12
CA GLN A 113 -9.01 -18.23 -3.41
C GLN A 113 -7.88 -19.16 -3.84
N SER A 114 -6.80 -18.64 -4.41
CA SER A 114 -5.59 -19.43 -4.70
C SER A 114 -4.72 -19.69 -3.46
N GLY A 115 -5.10 -19.17 -2.28
CA GLY A 115 -4.29 -19.24 -1.06
C GLY A 115 -3.15 -18.19 -1.01
N GLY A 116 -3.15 -17.22 -1.93
CA GLY A 116 -2.16 -16.16 -1.98
C GLY A 116 -2.43 -15.03 -0.99
N VAL A 117 -1.39 -14.29 -0.68
CA VAL A 117 -1.48 -13.05 0.12
C VAL A 117 -1.63 -11.86 -0.82
N THR A 118 -2.57 -10.97 -0.53
CA THR A 118 -2.70 -9.72 -1.29
C THR A 118 -2.62 -8.50 -0.39
N ILE A 119 -1.90 -7.48 -0.85
CA ILE A 119 -1.81 -6.19 -0.16
C ILE A 119 -2.76 -5.22 -0.85
N VAL A 120 -3.57 -4.55 -0.04
CA VAL A 120 -4.43 -3.45 -0.47
C VAL A 120 -4.15 -2.19 0.36
N PHE A 121 -4.19 -1.06 -0.32
CA PHE A 121 -4.13 0.27 0.29
C PHE A 121 -5.48 0.97 0.05
N PRO A 122 -6.44 0.85 0.98
CA PRO A 122 -7.80 1.34 0.72
C PRO A 122 -7.87 2.85 0.48
N GLY A 123 -6.99 3.60 1.13
CA GLY A 123 -6.86 5.05 0.91
C GLY A 123 -6.42 5.42 -0.51
N GLY A 124 -5.66 4.53 -1.19
CA GLY A 124 -5.19 4.71 -2.56
C GLY A 124 -4.57 6.09 -2.81
N ASP A 125 -4.97 6.74 -3.89
CA ASP A 125 -4.50 8.08 -4.28
C ASP A 125 -4.77 9.17 -3.24
N TYR A 126 -5.88 9.06 -2.49
CA TYR A 126 -6.21 9.99 -1.40
C TYR A 126 -5.18 9.94 -0.27
N ASP A 127 -4.71 8.76 0.07
CA ASP A 127 -3.72 8.53 1.13
C ASP A 127 -2.31 8.81 0.62
N THR A 128 -1.98 8.31 -0.57
CA THR A 128 -0.70 8.52 -1.25
C THR A 128 -0.30 9.99 -1.34
N PHE A 129 -1.25 10.87 -1.70
CA PHE A 129 -1.01 12.31 -1.87
C PHE A 129 -1.41 13.14 -0.64
N ARG A 130 -1.42 12.54 0.54
CA ARG A 130 -1.73 13.24 1.78
C ARG A 130 -0.75 14.39 2.01
N PRO A 131 -1.22 15.62 2.25
CA PRO A 131 -0.34 16.72 2.60
C PRO A 131 0.46 16.44 3.87
N TYR A 132 1.73 16.85 3.88
CA TYR A 132 2.62 16.65 5.02
C TYR A 132 2.04 17.19 6.35
N THR A 133 1.26 18.26 6.28
CA THR A 133 0.57 18.85 7.44
C THR A 133 -0.51 17.96 8.06
N LYS A 134 -0.91 16.88 7.37
CA LYS A 134 -1.89 15.89 7.80
C LYS A 134 -1.29 14.47 7.85
N ASN A 135 0.02 14.38 8.10
CA ASN A 135 0.70 13.11 8.26
C ASN A 135 0.18 12.31 9.48
N ASN A 136 0.62 11.08 9.61
CA ASN A 136 0.30 10.20 10.74
C ASN A 136 -1.21 10.04 10.98
N THR A 137 -1.99 9.89 9.91
CA THR A 137 -3.44 9.66 9.99
C THR A 137 -3.83 8.47 9.13
N VAL A 138 -4.57 7.52 9.69
CA VAL A 138 -5.20 6.43 8.93
C VAL A 138 -6.57 6.88 8.46
N ASP A 139 -6.68 7.15 7.16
CA ASP A 139 -7.95 7.58 6.55
C ASP A 139 -8.09 6.98 5.16
N PHE A 140 -9.08 6.12 5.01
CA PHE A 140 -9.36 5.41 3.76
C PHE A 140 -10.41 6.09 2.89
N ALA A 141 -10.77 7.33 3.20
CA ALA A 141 -11.77 8.11 2.45
C ALA A 141 -13.13 7.38 2.30
N GLY A 142 -13.54 6.64 3.33
CA GLY A 142 -14.78 5.85 3.34
C GLY A 142 -14.76 4.60 2.45
N ARG A 143 -13.60 4.16 1.98
CA ARG A 143 -13.47 2.95 1.15
C ARG A 143 -13.39 1.71 2.02
N THR A 144 -14.50 0.99 2.14
CA THR A 144 -14.68 -0.19 2.99
C THR A 144 -14.67 -1.52 2.21
N GLY A 145 -14.34 -1.48 0.92
CA GLY A 145 -14.39 -2.66 0.03
C GLY A 145 -13.54 -3.84 0.51
N TYR A 146 -12.43 -3.57 1.19
CA TYR A 146 -11.52 -4.59 1.72
C TYR A 146 -12.20 -5.49 2.76
N VAL A 147 -13.09 -4.94 3.62
CA VAL A 147 -13.85 -5.73 4.60
C VAL A 147 -14.75 -6.74 3.90
N ARG A 148 -15.47 -6.27 2.86
CA ARG A 148 -16.35 -7.16 2.06
C ARG A 148 -15.56 -8.25 1.34
N THR A 149 -14.36 -7.93 0.86
CA THR A 149 -13.47 -8.89 0.20
C THR A 149 -12.99 -9.96 1.17
N ALA A 150 -12.56 -9.60 2.38
CA ALA A 150 -12.15 -10.56 3.40
C ALA A 150 -13.29 -11.51 3.79
N LEU A 151 -14.47 -10.94 4.06
CA LEU A 151 -15.67 -11.74 4.39
C LEU A 151 -16.08 -12.70 3.28
N ALA A 152 -16.04 -12.24 2.03
CA ALA A 152 -16.46 -13.05 0.88
C ALA A 152 -15.53 -14.23 0.60
N ASN A 153 -14.25 -14.11 0.97
CA ASN A 153 -13.24 -15.13 0.75
C ASN A 153 -12.88 -15.90 2.03
N ASP A 154 -13.52 -15.58 3.16
CA ASP A 154 -13.28 -16.20 4.46
C ASP A 154 -11.80 -16.21 4.85
N VAL A 155 -11.15 -15.05 4.71
CA VAL A 155 -9.72 -14.86 5.02
C VAL A 155 -9.54 -13.77 6.08
N PRO A 156 -8.49 -13.87 6.91
CA PRO A 156 -8.19 -12.84 7.90
C PRO A 156 -7.78 -11.52 7.24
N LEU A 157 -8.17 -10.41 7.88
CA LEU A 157 -7.61 -9.09 7.66
C LEU A 157 -6.32 -8.95 8.48
N VAL A 158 -5.24 -8.58 7.82
CA VAL A 158 -3.96 -8.31 8.48
C VAL A 158 -3.65 -6.82 8.37
N PRO A 159 -3.97 -6.02 9.40
CA PRO A 159 -3.65 -4.60 9.35
C PRO A 159 -2.15 -4.37 9.43
N VAL A 160 -1.65 -3.46 8.61
CA VAL A 160 -0.23 -3.08 8.56
C VAL A 160 -0.13 -1.56 8.58
N VAL A 161 0.76 -1.04 9.40
CA VAL A 161 0.96 0.40 9.53
C VAL A 161 2.38 0.76 9.15
N SER A 162 2.53 1.71 8.24
CA SER A 162 3.83 2.26 7.84
C SER A 162 3.92 3.76 8.15
N ILE A 163 5.08 4.18 8.63
CA ILE A 163 5.42 5.58 8.90
C ILE A 163 6.78 5.93 8.29
N GLY A 164 6.97 7.16 7.84
CA GLY A 164 8.27 7.65 7.32
C GLY A 164 8.28 7.93 5.83
N GLY A 165 7.32 7.41 5.07
CA GLY A 165 7.25 7.65 3.62
C GLY A 165 6.77 9.07 3.27
N GLN A 166 5.96 9.70 4.12
CA GLN A 166 5.48 11.08 3.89
C GLN A 166 6.60 12.12 3.98
N GLU A 167 7.63 11.84 4.76
CA GLU A 167 8.83 12.64 4.85
C GLU A 167 9.78 12.40 3.67
N ALA A 168 9.64 11.25 3.00
CA ALA A 168 10.43 10.93 1.81
C ALA A 168 10.00 11.75 0.59
N GLN A 169 8.72 12.11 0.49
CA GLN A 169 8.18 12.96 -0.58
C GLN A 169 7.24 14.00 0.00
N LEU A 170 7.70 15.23 0.14
CA LEU A 170 6.92 16.32 0.75
C LEU A 170 5.77 16.76 -0.16
N HIS A 171 4.57 16.30 0.14
CA HIS A 171 3.35 16.77 -0.50
C HIS A 171 2.82 18.01 0.22
N LEU A 172 2.77 19.13 -0.48
CA LEU A 172 2.25 20.40 0.03
C LEU A 172 0.72 20.44 -0.08
N SER A 173 0.19 19.84 -1.14
CA SER A 173 -1.25 19.78 -1.42
C SER A 173 -1.56 18.57 -2.30
N ARG A 174 -2.78 18.03 -2.20
CA ARG A 174 -3.32 17.07 -3.17
C ARG A 174 -3.60 17.69 -4.54
N GLY A 175 -3.72 19.01 -4.61
CA GLY A 175 -3.99 19.74 -5.85
C GLY A 175 -5.35 19.43 -6.46
N GLU A 176 -6.40 19.21 -5.66
CA GLU A 176 -7.75 18.86 -6.12
C GLU A 176 -8.34 19.91 -7.04
N GLN A 177 -8.19 21.20 -6.70
CA GLN A 177 -8.69 22.30 -7.52
C GLN A 177 -7.98 22.34 -8.88
N LEU A 178 -6.67 22.12 -8.88
CA LEU A 178 -5.87 22.10 -10.11
C LEU A 178 -6.26 20.89 -10.99
N ALA A 179 -6.41 19.71 -10.41
CA ALA A 179 -6.85 18.53 -11.09
C ALA A 179 -8.25 18.72 -11.73
N LYS A 180 -9.17 19.35 -11.00
CA LYS A 180 -10.51 19.69 -11.51
C LYS A 180 -10.46 20.70 -12.66
N LEU A 181 -9.64 21.74 -12.54
CA LEU A 181 -9.45 22.74 -13.59
C LEU A 181 -8.91 22.10 -14.87
N LEU A 182 -7.97 21.18 -14.76
CA LEU A 182 -7.36 20.45 -15.88
C LEU A 182 -8.17 19.23 -16.32
N GLN A 183 -9.34 18.98 -15.75
CA GLN A 183 -10.22 17.85 -16.04
C GLN A 183 -9.51 16.48 -15.99
N LEU A 184 -8.57 16.31 -15.05
CA LEU A 184 -7.76 15.10 -14.96
C LEU A 184 -8.57 13.85 -14.61
N GLU A 185 -9.70 13.98 -13.95
CA GLU A 185 -10.60 12.85 -13.69
C GLU A 185 -11.11 12.22 -14.99
N ARG A 186 -11.40 13.04 -16.01
CA ARG A 186 -11.84 12.58 -17.32
C ARG A 186 -10.70 12.02 -18.19
N LEU A 187 -9.51 12.62 -18.08
CA LEU A 187 -8.36 12.29 -18.94
C LEU A 187 -7.54 11.13 -18.38
N LEU A 188 -7.28 11.12 -17.07
CA LEU A 188 -6.34 10.23 -16.40
C LEU A 188 -6.99 9.43 -15.25
N ARG A 189 -8.29 9.58 -15.02
CA ARG A 189 -9.04 8.94 -13.93
C ARG A 189 -8.46 9.25 -12.54
N THR A 190 -7.79 10.40 -12.38
CA THR A 190 -7.30 10.89 -11.09
C THR A 190 -7.98 12.19 -10.71
N ARG A 191 -8.30 12.33 -9.42
CA ARG A 191 -8.87 13.55 -8.82
C ARG A 191 -7.80 14.47 -8.25
N TYR A 192 -6.55 14.05 -8.32
CA TYR A 192 -5.44 14.72 -7.66
C TYR A 192 -4.34 15.09 -8.65
N MET A 193 -3.76 16.25 -8.45
CA MET A 193 -2.53 16.70 -9.08
C MET A 193 -1.60 17.22 -7.97
N PRO A 194 -0.89 16.31 -7.30
CA PRO A 194 -0.17 16.66 -6.09
C PRO A 194 0.89 17.73 -6.36
N VAL A 195 0.93 18.71 -5.46
CA VAL A 195 1.99 19.71 -5.42
C VAL A 195 3.04 19.18 -4.47
N THR A 196 4.24 18.91 -4.98
CA THR A 196 5.34 18.34 -4.20
C THR A 196 6.54 19.25 -4.21
N PHE A 197 7.35 19.15 -3.16
CA PHE A 197 8.64 19.83 -3.08
C PHE A 197 9.73 18.81 -2.74
N GLY A 198 10.84 18.83 -3.49
CA GLY A 198 11.92 17.87 -3.26
C GLY A 198 13.08 18.01 -4.23
N PHE A 199 13.98 17.06 -4.18
CA PHE A 199 15.15 16.98 -5.04
C PHE A 199 14.88 16.01 -6.22
N PRO A 200 15.36 16.26 -7.45
CA PRO A 200 16.20 17.40 -7.85
C PRO A 200 15.42 18.62 -8.38
N PHE A 201 14.09 18.51 -8.54
CA PHE A 201 13.31 19.47 -9.35
C PHE A 201 12.68 20.62 -8.53
N GLY A 202 12.79 20.58 -7.19
CA GLY A 202 12.16 21.59 -6.34
C GLY A 202 10.64 21.44 -6.30
N LEU A 203 9.90 22.52 -6.57
CA LEU A 203 8.45 22.50 -6.64
C LEU A 203 7.97 21.89 -7.95
N THR A 204 7.17 20.81 -7.85
CA THR A 204 6.61 20.11 -9.02
C THR A 204 5.11 19.84 -8.86
N PHE A 205 4.44 19.62 -9.99
CA PHE A 205 3.01 19.29 -10.07
C PHE A 205 2.87 17.87 -10.64
N ALA A 206 3.01 16.86 -9.77
CA ALA A 206 3.08 15.45 -10.08
C ALA A 206 4.33 15.06 -10.91
N PHE A 207 4.62 15.73 -12.01
CA PHE A 207 5.73 15.43 -12.91
C PHE A 207 6.61 16.67 -13.17
N PRO A 208 7.93 16.47 -13.33
CA PRO A 208 8.65 15.24 -13.05
C PRO A 208 8.63 14.89 -11.55
N PRO A 209 8.58 13.60 -11.19
CA PRO A 209 8.54 13.21 -9.79
C PRO A 209 9.88 13.49 -9.11
N ASN A 210 9.84 14.09 -7.95
CA ASN A 210 11.01 14.23 -7.10
C ASN A 210 11.44 12.85 -6.56
N LEU A 211 12.75 12.66 -6.38
CA LEU A 211 13.29 11.45 -5.77
C LEU A 211 12.92 11.39 -4.28
N PRO A 212 12.59 10.19 -3.77
CA PRO A 212 12.32 10.05 -2.35
C PRO A 212 13.59 10.30 -1.53
N LEU A 213 13.44 11.09 -0.47
CA LEU A 213 14.52 11.38 0.49
C LEU A 213 14.85 10.13 1.32
N PRO A 214 16.07 10.02 1.86
CA PRO A 214 16.50 8.88 2.67
C PRO A 214 15.92 8.94 4.10
N THR A 215 14.62 8.82 4.21
CA THR A 215 13.93 8.79 5.50
C THR A 215 13.89 7.37 6.07
N LYS A 216 13.81 7.23 7.40
CA LYS A 216 13.60 5.92 8.00
C LYS A 216 12.13 5.53 7.89
N ILE A 217 11.86 4.38 7.24
CA ILE A 217 10.52 3.80 7.15
C ILE A 217 10.40 2.68 8.16
N VAL A 218 9.41 2.79 9.06
CA VAL A 218 9.08 1.73 10.01
C VAL A 218 7.70 1.20 9.68
N THR A 219 7.61 -0.12 9.56
CA THR A 219 6.35 -0.82 9.28
C THR A 219 6.07 -1.81 10.39
N GLN A 220 4.85 -1.80 10.91
CA GLN A 220 4.38 -2.70 11.97
C GLN A 220 3.23 -3.55 11.43
N VAL A 221 3.35 -4.86 11.49
CA VAL A 221 2.24 -5.79 11.23
C VAL A 221 1.49 -5.99 12.54
N LEU A 222 0.16 -5.82 12.50
CA LEU A 222 -0.72 -6.00 13.64
C LEU A 222 -1.24 -7.44 13.70
N GLU A 223 -1.90 -7.79 14.81
CA GLU A 223 -2.59 -9.07 14.93
C GLU A 223 -3.66 -9.21 13.83
N PRO A 224 -3.73 -10.38 13.17
CA PRO A 224 -4.78 -10.67 12.21
C PRO A 224 -6.17 -10.59 12.86
N ILE A 225 -7.13 -10.10 12.10
CA ILE A 225 -8.53 -9.98 12.50
C ILE A 225 -9.33 -11.03 11.74
N ASP A 226 -9.85 -12.02 12.44
CA ASP A 226 -10.90 -12.86 11.92
C ASP A 226 -12.23 -12.11 12.06
N VAL A 227 -12.73 -11.60 10.94
CA VAL A 227 -13.91 -10.71 10.95
C VAL A 227 -15.14 -11.43 11.46
N ARG A 228 -15.34 -12.71 11.11
CA ARG A 228 -16.50 -13.48 11.57
C ARG A 228 -16.40 -13.84 13.04
N ALA A 229 -15.23 -14.21 13.51
CA ALA A 229 -15.02 -14.56 14.90
C ALA A 229 -15.18 -13.35 15.84
N GLU A 230 -14.75 -12.16 15.40
CA GLU A 230 -14.81 -10.96 16.25
C GLU A 230 -16.16 -10.21 16.15
N PHE A 231 -16.80 -10.20 14.96
CA PHE A 231 -17.98 -9.35 14.68
C PHE A 231 -19.23 -10.15 14.27
N GLY A 232 -19.15 -11.49 14.23
CA GLY A 232 -20.27 -12.36 13.84
C GLY A 232 -20.36 -12.59 12.33
N ASP A 233 -21.36 -13.39 11.92
CA ASP A 233 -21.50 -13.84 10.52
C ASP A 233 -21.96 -12.76 9.55
N ASP A 234 -22.70 -11.76 10.02
CA ASP A 234 -23.26 -10.64 9.23
C ASP A 234 -22.91 -9.31 9.90
N PRO A 235 -21.60 -8.94 9.94
CA PRO A 235 -21.16 -7.74 10.64
C PRO A 235 -21.51 -6.46 9.90
N ASP A 236 -21.68 -5.37 10.64
CA ASP A 236 -21.73 -4.04 10.04
C ASP A 236 -20.35 -3.69 9.47
N ILE A 237 -20.27 -3.53 8.16
CA ILE A 237 -19.04 -3.21 7.44
C ILE A 237 -18.40 -1.89 7.92
N ALA A 238 -19.22 -0.91 8.31
CA ALA A 238 -18.73 0.37 8.81
C ALA A 238 -18.13 0.24 10.22
N GLU A 239 -18.70 -0.62 11.05
CA GLU A 239 -18.16 -0.93 12.37
C GLU A 239 -16.81 -1.64 12.28
N VAL A 240 -16.71 -2.67 11.42
CA VAL A 240 -15.43 -3.37 11.17
C VAL A 240 -14.36 -2.40 10.64
N ASP A 241 -14.70 -1.57 9.65
CA ASP A 241 -13.76 -0.57 9.11
C ASP A 241 -13.31 0.43 10.18
N ALA A 242 -14.23 0.89 11.02
CA ALA A 242 -13.90 1.82 12.10
C ALA A 242 -12.94 1.18 13.11
N GLU A 243 -13.15 -0.08 13.47
CA GLU A 243 -12.28 -0.81 14.40
C GLU A 243 -10.90 -1.09 13.80
N VAL A 244 -10.83 -1.54 12.53
CA VAL A 244 -9.55 -1.72 11.82
C VAL A 244 -8.75 -0.42 11.82
N ARG A 245 -9.36 0.69 11.42
CA ARG A 245 -8.69 2.00 11.41
C ARG A 245 -8.30 2.48 12.80
N ARG A 246 -9.12 2.22 13.82
CA ARG A 246 -8.80 2.56 15.21
C ARG A 246 -7.56 1.82 15.70
N ARG A 247 -7.46 0.50 15.44
CA ARG A 247 -6.28 -0.31 15.79
C ARG A 247 -5.05 0.19 15.04
N MET A 248 -5.17 0.46 13.76
CA MET A 248 -4.08 1.00 12.95
C MET A 248 -3.64 2.39 13.43
N GLN A 249 -4.59 3.29 13.76
CA GLN A 249 -4.26 4.63 14.24
C GLN A 249 -3.51 4.60 15.57
N ALA A 250 -3.94 3.75 16.50
CA ALA A 250 -3.24 3.62 17.79
C ALA A 250 -1.77 3.22 17.60
N VAL A 251 -1.50 2.25 16.73
CA VAL A 251 -0.11 1.85 16.42
C VAL A 251 0.65 2.95 15.68
N LEU A 252 -0.01 3.68 14.77
CA LEU A 252 0.61 4.81 14.07
C LEU A 252 1.00 5.93 15.05
N ASP A 253 0.15 6.22 16.02
CA ASP A 253 0.41 7.21 17.06
C ASP A 253 1.60 6.79 17.95
N ASP A 254 1.68 5.52 18.32
CA ASP A 254 2.82 4.95 19.06
C ASP A 254 4.12 5.07 18.27
N LEU A 255 4.11 4.68 16.99
CA LEU A 255 5.26 4.81 16.11
C LEU A 255 5.67 6.28 15.92
N ALA A 256 4.71 7.19 15.80
CA ALA A 256 4.98 8.62 15.67
C ALA A 256 5.59 9.20 16.94
N SER A 257 5.09 8.81 18.12
CA SER A 257 5.60 9.25 19.41
C SER A 257 7.00 8.76 19.72
N ALA A 258 7.34 7.55 19.25
CA ALA A 258 8.66 6.94 19.44
C ALA A 258 9.74 7.57 18.53
N ARG A 259 9.37 8.31 17.48
CA ARG A 259 10.31 8.93 16.54
C ARG A 259 10.81 10.26 17.10
N ARG A 260 12.11 10.30 17.45
CA ARG A 260 12.74 11.53 17.90
C ARG A 260 12.97 12.55 16.78
N PHE A 261 13.31 12.05 15.60
CA PHE A 261 13.56 12.85 14.40
C PHE A 261 12.81 12.24 13.21
N PRO A 262 11.85 12.96 12.61
CA PRO A 262 11.01 12.40 11.55
C PRO A 262 11.77 11.81 10.35
N VAL A 263 12.91 12.39 9.98
CA VAL A 263 13.73 11.92 8.84
C VAL A 263 14.72 10.84 9.26
N LEU A 264 15.30 10.95 10.45
CA LEU A 264 16.35 10.04 10.91
C LEU A 264 15.79 8.81 11.63
N GLY A 265 14.59 8.92 12.24
CA GLY A 265 13.91 7.88 13.00
C GLY A 265 14.17 7.96 14.49
#